data_998c4779bc7f630c16d6547b0b12437e
#
_entry.id   998c4779bc7f630c16d6547b0b12437e
#
_cell.length_a   1.000
_cell.length_b   1.000
_cell.length_c   1.000
_cell.angle_alpha   90.00
_cell.angle_beta   90.00
_cell.angle_gamma   90.00
#
_symmetry.space_group_name_H-M   'P 1'
#
loop_
_entity.id
_entity.type
_entity.pdbx_description
1 polymer ?
#
loop_
_entity_poly.entity_id
_entity_poly.type
_entity_poly.pdbx_seq_one_letter_code
_entity_poly.pdbx_strand_id
1 'polypeptide(L)'
;YRSTAMSSTSGNTIYANMIQTDAAINPGNSGGALVNDNGELVGINSLIESYSGSSSGVGFAIPVNYAKNIADQIIDGKTPVHPYLGATLSSVNALNARTNKLSTDSGAYVASVVEDGPAAKAGIQEGDVITKLGDDEITSADGLIIALRSHEVGEKVEITLVRGKEEKKVTVELGSDEELQNQQQNDSSTDTGNGGITDEQLRQYLEELLGQQGQGQGYGQGY
;
A
#
# COMPACT_ATOMS: atom_id res chain seq x y z
N TYR A 1 -18.06 -4.53 -7.88
CA TYR A 1 -17.05 -4.61 -6.83
C TYR A 1 -15.76 -5.17 -7.41
N ARG A 2 -14.71 -4.39 -7.39
CA ARG A 2 -13.40 -4.81 -7.88
C ARG A 2 -12.35 -4.36 -6.87
N SER A 3 -11.58 -5.31 -6.35
CA SER A 3 -10.40 -5.02 -5.55
C SER A 3 -9.24 -4.67 -6.48
N THR A 4 -8.51 -3.62 -6.20
CA THR A 4 -7.38 -3.16 -7.03
C THR A 4 -6.23 -2.70 -6.16
N ALA A 5 -5.02 -2.82 -6.67
CA ALA A 5 -3.82 -2.20 -6.13
C ALA A 5 -3.40 -1.04 -7.04
N MET A 6 -3.09 0.09 -6.44
CA MET A 6 -2.60 1.27 -7.15
C MET A 6 -1.21 1.64 -6.62
N SER A 7 -0.31 1.96 -7.53
CA SER A 7 1.00 2.52 -7.19
C SER A 7 0.97 4.04 -7.41
N SER A 8 1.39 4.82 -6.42
CA SER A 8 1.51 6.26 -6.59
C SER A 8 2.81 6.61 -7.33
N THR A 9 2.76 7.62 -8.21
CA THR A 9 3.93 8.14 -8.93
C THR A 9 4.90 8.94 -8.02
N SER A 10 4.51 9.21 -6.78
CA SER A 10 5.28 10.08 -5.85
C SER A 10 5.94 9.32 -4.70
N GLY A 11 6.00 7.99 -4.74
CA GLY A 11 6.62 7.19 -3.69
C GLY A 11 6.13 5.74 -3.71
N ASN A 12 6.77 4.90 -2.92
CA ASN A 12 6.48 3.46 -2.81
C ASN A 12 5.14 3.12 -2.10
N THR A 13 4.14 4.01 -2.16
CA THR A 13 2.84 3.75 -1.52
C THR A 13 1.98 2.88 -2.42
N ILE A 14 1.70 1.67 -1.99
CA ILE A 14 0.79 0.74 -2.65
C ILE A 14 -0.57 0.83 -1.95
N TYR A 15 -1.58 1.29 -2.68
CA TYR A 15 -2.97 1.22 -2.24
C TYR A 15 -3.53 -0.14 -2.66
N ALA A 16 -3.48 -1.11 -1.75
CA ALA A 16 -3.96 -2.46 -2.00
C ALA A 16 -5.38 -2.65 -1.47
N ASN A 17 -6.13 -3.58 -2.07
CA ASN A 17 -7.47 -4.00 -1.64
C ASN A 17 -8.51 -2.85 -1.58
N MET A 18 -8.46 -1.89 -2.53
CA MET A 18 -9.43 -0.80 -2.58
C MET A 18 -10.72 -1.24 -3.28
N ILE A 19 -11.87 -0.77 -2.78
CA ILE A 19 -13.15 -0.88 -3.47
C ILE A 19 -13.19 0.17 -4.55
N GLN A 20 -13.22 -0.24 -5.81
CA GLN A 20 -13.48 0.65 -6.94
C GLN A 20 -14.99 0.91 -7.05
N THR A 21 -15.39 2.17 -7.23
CA THR A 21 -16.78 2.60 -7.37
C THR A 21 -16.91 3.67 -8.44
N ASP A 22 -18.08 3.70 -9.08
CA ASP A 22 -18.55 4.77 -9.99
C ASP A 22 -19.37 5.84 -9.24
N ALA A 23 -19.61 5.65 -7.93
CA ALA A 23 -20.19 6.69 -7.10
C ALA A 23 -19.33 7.96 -7.15
N ALA A 24 -19.96 9.13 -7.19
CA ALA A 24 -19.27 10.41 -7.34
C ALA A 24 -18.44 10.75 -6.09
N ILE A 25 -17.17 10.35 -6.07
CA ILE A 25 -16.20 10.75 -5.06
C ILE A 25 -15.56 12.07 -5.53
N ASN A 26 -15.61 13.10 -4.69
CA ASN A 26 -15.04 14.42 -4.96
C ASN A 26 -14.25 14.91 -3.74
N PRO A 27 -13.38 15.94 -3.90
CA PRO A 27 -12.75 16.61 -2.77
C PRO A 27 -13.80 17.03 -1.73
N GLY A 28 -13.58 16.65 -0.46
CA GLY A 28 -14.50 16.81 0.65
C GLY A 28 -15.25 15.54 1.04
N ASN A 29 -15.30 14.52 0.18
CA ASN A 29 -15.90 13.21 0.50
C ASN A 29 -14.91 12.24 1.17
N SER A 30 -13.61 12.52 1.16
CA SER A 30 -12.58 11.69 1.79
C SER A 30 -12.84 11.53 3.29
N GLY A 31 -12.77 10.31 3.80
CA GLY A 31 -13.14 9.94 5.16
C GLY A 31 -14.64 9.70 5.36
N GLY A 32 -15.48 10.02 4.37
CA GLY A 32 -16.92 9.74 4.39
C GLY A 32 -17.24 8.27 4.11
N ALA A 33 -18.47 7.88 4.42
CA ALA A 33 -18.95 6.51 4.25
C ALA A 33 -19.27 6.18 2.79
N LEU A 34 -18.84 5.00 2.33
CA LEU A 34 -19.41 4.32 1.18
C LEU A 34 -20.41 3.29 1.71
N VAL A 35 -21.66 3.41 1.33
CA VAL A 35 -22.74 2.52 1.78
C VAL A 35 -23.34 1.76 0.60
N ASN A 36 -23.87 0.57 0.88
CA ASN A 36 -24.66 -0.18 -0.09
C ASN A 36 -26.13 0.28 -0.11
N ASP A 37 -26.97 -0.35 -0.93
CA ASP A 37 -28.40 -0.09 -1.08
C ASP A 37 -29.23 -0.42 0.18
N ASN A 38 -28.70 -1.22 1.11
CA ASN A 38 -29.28 -1.50 2.41
C ASN A 38 -28.89 -0.47 3.49
N GLY A 39 -28.03 0.51 3.15
CA GLY A 39 -27.48 1.49 4.10
C GLY A 39 -26.35 0.96 4.97
N GLU A 40 -25.78 -0.21 4.64
CA GLU A 40 -24.66 -0.79 5.38
C GLU A 40 -23.35 -0.14 4.92
N LEU A 41 -22.47 0.17 5.88
CA LEU A 41 -21.13 0.69 5.61
C LEU A 41 -20.28 -0.40 4.96
N VAL A 42 -19.81 -0.16 3.74
CA VAL A 42 -18.96 -1.09 2.98
C VAL A 42 -17.53 -0.58 2.81
N GLY A 43 -17.32 0.74 2.94
CA GLY A 43 -15.98 1.31 2.81
C GLY A 43 -15.90 2.76 3.29
N ILE A 44 -14.66 3.26 3.36
CA ILE A 44 -14.32 4.64 3.68
C ILE A 44 -13.75 5.30 2.42
N ASN A 45 -14.39 6.36 1.92
CA ASN A 45 -13.96 7.07 0.73
C ASN A 45 -12.53 7.62 0.91
N SER A 46 -11.66 7.41 -0.07
CA SER A 46 -10.24 7.77 0.07
C SER A 46 -9.71 8.54 -1.14
N LEU A 47 -9.75 7.94 -2.32
CA LEU A 47 -9.05 8.41 -3.50
C LEU A 47 -9.97 8.52 -4.72
N ILE A 48 -9.57 9.38 -5.68
CA ILE A 48 -10.12 9.40 -7.04
C ILE A 48 -8.98 9.24 -8.04
N GLU A 49 -9.25 8.57 -9.15
CA GLU A 49 -8.38 8.66 -10.33
C GLU A 49 -8.87 9.87 -11.14
N SER A 50 -8.03 10.90 -11.23
CA SER A 50 -8.39 12.13 -11.90
C SER A 50 -7.19 12.79 -12.57
N TYR A 51 -7.35 13.10 -13.85
CA TYR A 51 -6.42 13.95 -14.60
C TYR A 51 -6.67 15.45 -14.41
N SER A 52 -7.83 15.82 -13.85
CA SER A 52 -8.29 17.22 -13.76
C SER A 52 -8.68 17.69 -12.36
N GLY A 53 -8.49 16.85 -11.33
CA GLY A 53 -8.85 17.17 -9.94
C GLY A 53 -10.34 16.99 -9.62
N SER A 54 -11.17 16.56 -10.57
CA SER A 54 -12.58 16.20 -10.35
C SER A 54 -12.83 14.73 -10.70
N SER A 55 -13.88 14.14 -10.14
CA SER A 55 -14.21 12.73 -10.38
C SER A 55 -14.37 12.45 -11.87
N SER A 56 -13.55 11.51 -12.38
CA SER A 56 -13.68 10.95 -13.73
C SER A 56 -14.67 9.77 -13.79
N GLY A 57 -15.46 9.55 -12.72
CA GLY A 57 -16.33 8.39 -12.58
C GLY A 57 -15.61 7.15 -12.04
N VAL A 58 -14.39 7.30 -11.54
CA VAL A 58 -13.65 6.22 -10.88
C VAL A 58 -13.18 6.72 -9.51
N GLY A 59 -13.77 6.18 -8.46
CA GLY A 59 -13.41 6.44 -7.08
C GLY A 59 -12.93 5.17 -6.38
N PHE A 60 -12.23 5.34 -5.26
CA PHE A 60 -11.71 4.25 -4.46
C PHE A 60 -12.00 4.46 -2.98
N ALA A 61 -12.46 3.40 -2.33
CA ALA A 61 -12.73 3.37 -0.90
C ALA A 61 -11.95 2.24 -0.22
N ILE A 62 -11.54 2.47 1.01
CA ILE A 62 -10.92 1.46 1.88
C ILE A 62 -12.02 0.52 2.37
N PRO A 63 -11.89 -0.82 2.22
CA PRO A 63 -12.88 -1.78 2.72
C PRO A 63 -13.12 -1.62 4.23
N VAL A 64 -14.38 -1.66 4.65
CA VAL A 64 -14.75 -1.41 6.06
C VAL A 64 -14.12 -2.41 7.03
N ASN A 65 -13.99 -3.68 6.65
CA ASN A 65 -13.39 -4.70 7.50
C ASN A 65 -11.91 -4.39 7.80
N TYR A 66 -11.17 -3.93 6.78
CA TYR A 66 -9.79 -3.50 6.95
C TYR A 66 -9.70 -2.21 7.79
N ALA A 67 -10.56 -1.21 7.48
CA ALA A 67 -10.62 0.03 8.25
C ALA A 67 -10.94 -0.22 9.72
N LYS A 68 -11.87 -1.16 10.01
CA LYS A 68 -12.23 -1.55 11.35
C LYS A 68 -11.05 -2.17 12.11
N ASN A 69 -10.33 -3.09 11.49
CA ASN A 69 -9.15 -3.72 12.11
C ASN A 69 -8.10 -2.68 12.54
N ILE A 70 -7.81 -1.72 11.67
CA ILE A 70 -6.89 -0.61 11.99
C ILE A 70 -7.45 0.29 13.09
N ALA A 71 -8.74 0.63 13.03
CA ALA A 71 -9.40 1.46 14.04
C ALA A 71 -9.38 0.79 15.42
N ASP A 72 -9.64 -0.51 15.50
CA ASP A 72 -9.59 -1.28 16.75
C ASP A 72 -8.18 -1.23 17.38
N GLN A 73 -7.12 -1.37 16.58
CA GLN A 73 -5.74 -1.25 17.05
C GLN A 73 -5.45 0.15 17.62
N ILE A 74 -5.92 1.21 16.95
CA ILE A 74 -5.76 2.60 17.40
C ILE A 74 -6.54 2.85 18.69
N ILE A 75 -7.78 2.35 18.81
CA ILE A 75 -8.61 2.46 20.01
C ILE A 75 -7.93 1.77 21.20
N ASP A 76 -7.27 0.64 20.97
CA ASP A 76 -6.48 -0.08 21.96
C ASP A 76 -5.16 0.63 22.33
N GLY A 77 -4.87 1.79 21.74
CA GLY A 77 -3.63 2.55 21.95
C GLY A 77 -2.40 1.92 21.31
N LYS A 78 -2.59 1.04 20.33
CA LYS A 78 -1.50 0.37 19.59
C LYS A 78 -1.15 1.16 18.35
N THR A 79 0.10 1.06 17.90
CA THR A 79 0.49 1.47 16.54
C THR A 79 -0.06 0.44 15.56
N PRO A 80 -0.81 0.85 14.52
CA PRO A 80 -1.33 -0.09 13.53
C PRO A 80 -0.20 -0.83 12.82
N VAL A 81 -0.32 -2.15 12.77
CA VAL A 81 0.61 -3.03 12.06
C VAL A 81 -0.13 -3.87 11.03
N HIS A 82 0.59 -4.30 10.01
CA HIS A 82 0.05 -5.13 8.95
C HIS A 82 0.71 -6.51 8.93
N PRO A 83 -0.02 -7.54 8.49
CA PRO A 83 0.56 -8.87 8.31
C PRO A 83 1.66 -8.81 7.25
N TYR A 84 2.77 -9.44 7.56
CA TYR A 84 4.03 -9.37 6.82
C TYR A 84 4.57 -10.77 6.53
N LEU A 85 4.97 -10.99 5.27
CA LEU A 85 5.53 -12.27 4.82
C LEU A 85 7.06 -12.34 4.96
N GLY A 86 7.75 -11.22 4.88
CA GLY A 86 9.22 -11.21 4.91
C GLY A 86 9.86 -11.60 3.59
N ALA A 87 9.32 -11.14 2.47
CA ALA A 87 9.86 -11.40 1.14
C ALA A 87 9.70 -10.19 0.23
N THR A 88 10.67 -9.98 -0.66
CA THR A 88 10.53 -9.06 -1.79
C THR A 88 9.88 -9.81 -2.94
N LEU A 89 8.82 -9.22 -3.49
CA LEU A 89 7.97 -9.86 -4.47
C LEU A 89 7.97 -9.11 -5.80
N SER A 90 7.81 -9.82 -6.88
CA SER A 90 7.49 -9.25 -8.19
C SER A 90 6.43 -10.09 -8.90
N SER A 91 5.59 -9.44 -9.72
CA SER A 91 4.57 -10.16 -10.48
C SER A 91 5.22 -10.96 -11.61
N VAL A 92 4.81 -12.22 -11.75
CA VAL A 92 5.22 -13.04 -12.90
C VAL A 92 4.58 -12.48 -14.17
N ASN A 93 5.38 -12.37 -15.22
CA ASN A 93 4.95 -12.00 -16.56
C ASN A 93 5.73 -12.84 -17.59
N ALA A 94 5.29 -12.81 -18.86
CA ALA A 94 5.88 -13.63 -19.91
C ALA A 94 7.39 -13.41 -20.11
N LEU A 95 7.91 -12.21 -19.79
CA LEU A 95 9.32 -11.88 -19.92
C LEU A 95 10.13 -12.50 -18.78
N ASN A 96 9.77 -12.22 -17.51
CA ASN A 96 10.52 -12.75 -16.37
C ASN A 96 10.34 -14.26 -16.20
N ALA A 97 9.19 -14.82 -16.59
CA ALA A 97 8.98 -16.25 -16.62
C ALA A 97 10.00 -16.97 -17.53
N ARG A 98 10.26 -16.42 -18.73
CA ARG A 98 11.26 -16.95 -19.65
C ARG A 98 12.69 -16.76 -19.12
N THR A 99 13.01 -15.56 -18.61
CA THR A 99 14.34 -15.21 -18.10
C THR A 99 14.73 -16.09 -16.91
N ASN A 100 13.80 -16.30 -15.97
CA ASN A 100 14.03 -17.11 -14.76
C ASN A 100 13.65 -18.59 -14.95
N LYS A 101 13.25 -18.99 -16.18
CA LYS A 101 12.84 -20.37 -16.52
C LYS A 101 11.74 -20.90 -15.60
N LEU A 102 10.79 -20.04 -15.25
CA LEU A 102 9.66 -20.40 -14.40
C LEU A 102 8.73 -21.37 -15.14
N SER A 103 8.08 -22.26 -14.40
CA SER A 103 7.13 -23.23 -14.93
C SER A 103 5.68 -22.72 -14.91
N THR A 104 5.46 -21.50 -14.43
CA THR A 104 4.18 -20.80 -14.41
C THR A 104 4.32 -19.41 -15.04
N ASP A 105 3.23 -18.91 -15.60
CA ASP A 105 3.14 -17.61 -16.28
C ASP A 105 2.41 -16.54 -15.43
N SER A 106 1.95 -16.92 -14.23
CA SER A 106 1.29 -16.04 -13.29
C SER A 106 1.67 -16.38 -11.84
N GLY A 107 1.53 -15.42 -10.93
CA GLY A 107 1.82 -15.56 -9.51
C GLY A 107 2.73 -14.45 -8.97
N ALA A 108 3.08 -14.57 -7.69
CA ALA A 108 4.03 -13.70 -7.01
C ALA A 108 5.41 -14.40 -6.93
N TYR A 109 6.36 -13.92 -7.73
CA TYR A 109 7.74 -14.40 -7.73
C TYR A 109 8.49 -13.85 -6.52
N VAL A 110 9.15 -14.71 -5.78
CA VAL A 110 10.00 -14.36 -4.63
C VAL A 110 11.38 -13.97 -5.13
N ALA A 111 11.67 -12.68 -5.13
CA ALA A 111 12.96 -12.12 -5.56
C ALA A 111 14.02 -12.21 -4.45
N SER A 112 13.61 -12.09 -3.19
CA SER A 112 14.46 -12.32 -2.02
C SER A 112 13.61 -12.61 -0.79
N VAL A 113 14.24 -13.19 0.22
CA VAL A 113 13.60 -13.51 1.51
C VAL A 113 14.41 -12.86 2.62
N VAL A 114 13.72 -12.23 3.57
CA VAL A 114 14.36 -11.64 4.77
C VAL A 114 14.85 -12.77 5.66
N GLU A 115 16.13 -12.71 6.05
CA GLU A 115 16.74 -13.68 6.97
C GLU A 115 15.97 -13.66 8.30
N ASP A 116 15.70 -14.83 8.86
CA ASP A 116 14.88 -15.03 10.06
C ASP A 116 13.43 -14.48 9.97
N GLY A 117 12.99 -14.04 8.79
CA GLY A 117 11.62 -13.61 8.56
C GLY A 117 10.61 -14.75 8.46
N PRO A 118 9.31 -14.46 8.43
CA PRO A 118 8.24 -15.46 8.34
C PRO A 118 8.40 -16.42 7.16
N ALA A 119 8.70 -15.89 5.97
CA ALA A 119 8.91 -16.68 4.76
C ALA A 119 10.10 -17.63 4.90
N ALA A 120 11.25 -17.14 5.42
CA ALA A 120 12.44 -17.96 5.64
C ALA A 120 12.17 -19.10 6.62
N LYS A 121 11.50 -18.81 7.74
CA LYS A 121 11.12 -19.82 8.75
C LYS A 121 10.19 -20.89 8.21
N ALA A 122 9.34 -20.54 7.25
CA ALA A 122 8.45 -21.47 6.56
C ALA A 122 9.13 -22.23 5.42
N GLY A 123 10.39 -21.92 5.09
CA GLY A 123 11.16 -22.58 4.03
C GLY A 123 10.84 -22.07 2.62
N ILE A 124 10.24 -20.88 2.50
CA ILE A 124 10.14 -20.14 1.23
C ILE A 124 11.53 -19.64 0.87
N GLN A 125 11.87 -19.66 -0.43
CA GLN A 125 13.19 -19.32 -0.94
C GLN A 125 13.07 -18.39 -2.15
N GLU A 126 14.15 -17.68 -2.45
CA GLU A 126 14.32 -16.99 -3.71
C GLU A 126 14.09 -17.93 -4.89
N GLY A 127 13.37 -17.48 -5.90
CA GLY A 127 13.00 -18.26 -7.06
C GLY A 127 11.68 -19.02 -6.96
N ASP A 128 11.04 -19.05 -5.79
CA ASP A 128 9.69 -19.58 -5.66
C ASP A 128 8.66 -18.68 -6.34
N VAL A 129 7.58 -19.26 -6.83
CA VAL A 129 6.41 -18.52 -7.29
C VAL A 129 5.21 -18.90 -6.45
N ILE A 130 4.68 -17.96 -5.68
CA ILE A 130 3.48 -18.15 -4.87
C ILE A 130 2.26 -18.06 -5.77
N THR A 131 1.43 -19.10 -5.75
CA THR A 131 0.24 -19.25 -6.60
C THR A 131 -1.05 -19.29 -5.80
N LYS A 132 -1.01 -19.57 -4.47
CA LYS A 132 -2.18 -19.49 -3.58
C LYS A 132 -1.78 -19.05 -2.18
N LEU A 133 -2.71 -18.36 -1.51
CA LEU A 133 -2.70 -18.07 -0.08
C LEU A 133 -4.04 -18.55 0.51
N GLY A 134 -4.02 -19.64 1.29
CA GLY A 134 -5.24 -20.33 1.67
C GLY A 134 -6.03 -20.77 0.43
N ASP A 135 -7.28 -20.30 0.33
CA ASP A 135 -8.17 -20.55 -0.80
C ASP A 135 -8.03 -19.51 -1.93
N ASP A 136 -7.32 -18.39 -1.70
CA ASP A 136 -7.17 -17.31 -2.65
C ASP A 136 -6.14 -17.64 -3.72
N GLU A 137 -6.51 -17.52 -5.00
CA GLU A 137 -5.60 -17.63 -6.13
C GLU A 137 -4.76 -16.35 -6.27
N ILE A 138 -3.43 -16.55 -6.33
CA ILE A 138 -2.45 -15.46 -6.46
C ILE A 138 -1.93 -15.41 -7.88
N THR A 139 -2.28 -14.36 -8.60
CA THR A 139 -1.86 -14.13 -10.01
C THR A 139 -0.78 -13.07 -10.15
N SER A 140 -0.48 -12.32 -9.08
CA SER A 140 0.51 -11.23 -9.08
C SER A 140 1.04 -10.96 -7.66
N ALA A 141 2.14 -10.21 -7.56
CA ALA A 141 2.65 -9.72 -6.28
C ALA A 141 1.63 -8.84 -5.55
N ASP A 142 0.96 -7.94 -6.29
CA ASP A 142 -0.09 -7.09 -5.73
C ASP A 142 -1.26 -7.92 -5.20
N GLY A 143 -1.64 -8.99 -5.93
CA GLY A 143 -2.67 -9.93 -5.49
C GLY A 143 -2.31 -10.60 -4.17
N LEU A 144 -1.05 -10.99 -3.98
CA LEU A 144 -0.57 -11.55 -2.71
C LEU A 144 -0.63 -10.52 -1.58
N ILE A 145 -0.22 -9.27 -1.82
CA ILE A 145 -0.30 -8.19 -0.82
C ILE A 145 -1.76 -7.95 -0.40
N ILE A 146 -2.68 -7.96 -1.37
CA ILE A 146 -4.11 -7.81 -1.12
C ILE A 146 -4.63 -8.95 -0.25
N ALA A 147 -4.29 -10.19 -0.60
CA ALA A 147 -4.71 -11.37 0.14
C ALA A 147 -4.14 -11.38 1.57
N LEU A 148 -2.84 -11.06 1.75
CA LEU A 148 -2.21 -10.94 3.07
C LEU A 148 -2.94 -9.95 3.98
N ARG A 149 -3.41 -8.82 3.46
CA ARG A 149 -4.13 -7.80 4.26
C ARG A 149 -5.50 -8.25 4.77
N SER A 150 -6.00 -9.39 4.32
CA SER A 150 -7.22 -10.01 4.84
C SER A 150 -6.99 -10.89 6.06
N HIS A 151 -5.73 -11.14 6.41
CA HIS A 151 -5.29 -11.93 7.55
C HIS A 151 -4.83 -11.07 8.74
N GLU A 152 -4.49 -11.70 9.84
CA GLU A 152 -3.98 -11.07 11.05
C GLU A 152 -2.50 -11.37 11.27
N VAL A 153 -1.82 -10.49 12.01
CA VAL A 153 -0.45 -10.75 12.49
C VAL A 153 -0.46 -11.97 13.43
N GLY A 154 0.46 -12.92 13.22
CA GLY A 154 0.53 -14.18 13.96
C GLY A 154 -0.38 -15.28 13.42
N GLU A 155 -1.21 -15.01 12.43
CA GLU A 155 -2.05 -16.02 11.79
C GLU A 155 -1.20 -17.02 11.00
N LYS A 156 -1.58 -18.31 11.08
CA LYS A 156 -0.96 -19.39 10.31
C LYS A 156 -1.75 -19.63 9.05
N VAL A 157 -1.15 -19.35 7.90
CA VAL A 157 -1.76 -19.50 6.58
C VAL A 157 -1.01 -20.54 5.75
N GLU A 158 -1.74 -21.32 4.96
CA GLU A 158 -1.14 -22.24 3.98
C GLU A 158 -0.81 -21.45 2.71
N ILE A 159 0.45 -21.52 2.25
CA ILE A 159 0.89 -20.97 0.98
C ILE A 159 1.20 -22.13 0.03
N THR A 160 0.59 -22.10 -1.17
CA THR A 160 0.97 -22.97 -2.26
C THR A 160 1.94 -22.19 -3.17
N LEU A 161 3.08 -22.80 -3.45
CA LEU A 161 4.13 -22.22 -4.28
C LEU A 161 4.66 -23.25 -5.28
N VAL A 162 5.27 -22.75 -6.35
CA VAL A 162 5.96 -23.56 -7.36
C VAL A 162 7.45 -23.29 -7.25
N ARG A 163 8.23 -24.34 -6.97
CA ARG A 163 9.70 -24.32 -6.96
C ARG A 163 10.24 -25.18 -8.08
N GLY A 164 10.81 -24.51 -9.10
CA GLY A 164 11.21 -25.19 -10.33
C GLY A 164 9.99 -25.73 -11.08
N LYS A 165 9.73 -27.05 -10.99
CA LYS A 165 8.56 -27.70 -11.59
C LYS A 165 7.65 -28.39 -10.57
N GLU A 166 7.95 -28.24 -9.30
CA GLU A 166 7.22 -28.91 -8.21
C GLU A 166 6.33 -27.90 -7.50
N GLU A 167 5.08 -28.28 -7.31
CA GLU A 167 4.17 -27.58 -6.41
C GLU A 167 4.44 -28.01 -4.98
N LYS A 168 4.52 -27.04 -4.06
CA LYS A 168 4.75 -27.26 -2.64
C LYS A 168 3.76 -26.45 -1.82
N LYS A 169 3.40 -27.01 -0.66
CA LYS A 169 2.58 -26.34 0.35
C LYS A 169 3.42 -26.12 1.59
N VAL A 170 3.41 -24.91 2.10
CA VAL A 170 4.09 -24.52 3.33
C VAL A 170 3.13 -23.74 4.22
N THR A 171 3.26 -23.91 5.54
CA THR A 171 2.49 -23.10 6.50
C THR A 171 3.38 -21.99 6.99
N VAL A 172 2.92 -20.75 6.85
CA VAL A 172 3.62 -19.54 7.29
C VAL A 172 2.84 -18.93 8.45
N GLU A 173 3.52 -18.60 9.53
CA GLU A 173 3.00 -17.73 10.58
C GLU A 173 3.35 -16.29 10.19
N LEU A 174 2.33 -15.47 9.89
CA LEU A 174 2.51 -14.11 9.41
C LEU A 174 3.13 -13.23 10.49
N GLY A 175 4.20 -12.51 10.15
CA GLY A 175 4.82 -11.53 11.02
C GLY A 175 4.13 -10.18 10.99
N SER A 176 4.73 -9.22 11.70
CA SER A 176 4.36 -7.81 11.69
C SER A 176 5.33 -7.01 10.82
N ASP A 177 4.83 -5.99 10.13
CA ASP A 177 5.64 -5.02 9.40
C ASP A 177 6.21 -3.90 10.30
N GLU A 178 6.07 -4.00 11.62
CA GLU A 178 6.50 -3.00 12.60
C GLU A 178 7.98 -2.63 12.45
N GLU A 179 8.85 -3.63 12.24
CA GLU A 179 10.28 -3.40 12.06
C GLU A 179 10.58 -2.60 10.78
N LEU A 180 9.83 -2.85 9.70
CA LEU A 180 9.96 -2.08 8.46
C LEU A 180 9.49 -0.64 8.64
N GLN A 181 8.38 -0.44 9.36
CA GLN A 181 7.87 0.90 9.67
C GLN A 181 8.88 1.68 10.51
N ASN A 182 9.50 1.06 11.51
CA ASN A 182 10.53 1.67 12.35
C ASN A 182 11.81 2.02 11.55
N GLN A 183 12.22 1.17 10.60
CA GLN A 183 13.35 1.45 9.70
C GLN A 183 13.05 2.63 8.79
N GLN A 184 11.88 2.69 8.18
CA GLN A 184 11.47 3.82 7.33
C GLN A 184 11.39 5.14 8.07
N GLN A 185 10.97 5.14 9.34
CA GLN A 185 10.96 6.34 10.18
C GLN A 185 12.39 6.80 10.55
N ASN A 186 13.31 5.87 10.79
CA ASN A 186 14.70 6.19 11.07
C ASN A 186 15.45 6.71 9.84
N ASP A 187 15.22 6.12 8.66
CA ASP A 187 15.81 6.57 7.40
C ASP A 187 15.29 7.96 7.01
N SER A 188 14.01 8.26 7.27
CA SER A 188 13.44 9.59 7.05
C SER A 188 14.03 10.66 7.98
N SER A 189 14.56 10.27 9.14
CA SER A 189 15.20 11.17 10.08
C SER A 189 16.72 11.33 9.85
N THR A 190 17.33 10.48 9.02
CA THR A 190 18.78 10.54 8.69
C THR A 190 19.07 11.09 7.29
N ASP A 191 18.06 11.23 6.40
CA ASP A 191 18.24 11.84 5.07
C ASP A 191 18.13 13.38 5.09
N THR A 192 18.89 14.02 6.01
CA THR A 192 19.23 15.44 5.92
C THR A 192 20.46 15.69 5.02
N GLY A 193 20.77 14.77 4.12
CA GLY A 193 22.03 14.76 3.34
C GLY A 193 21.90 14.95 1.83
N ASN A 194 20.71 15.17 1.22
CA ASN A 194 20.65 15.47 -0.21
C ASN A 194 19.43 16.30 -0.62
N GLY A 195 19.51 17.63 -0.50
CA GLY A 195 18.69 18.57 -1.29
C GLY A 195 17.24 18.80 -0.87
N GLY A 196 16.77 18.21 0.23
CA GLY A 196 15.45 18.51 0.78
C GLY A 196 15.49 19.80 1.62
N ILE A 197 14.50 20.69 1.40
CA ILE A 197 14.33 21.91 2.21
C ILE A 197 13.99 21.46 3.65
N THR A 198 14.79 21.88 4.63
CA THR A 198 14.50 21.63 6.05
C THR A 198 13.24 22.38 6.49
N ASP A 199 12.59 21.96 7.58
CA ASP A 199 11.42 22.66 8.14
C ASP A 199 11.74 24.13 8.44
N GLU A 200 12.97 24.44 8.79
CA GLU A 200 13.45 25.81 9.03
C GLU A 200 13.60 26.59 7.72
N GLN A 201 14.11 25.97 6.66
CA GLN A 201 14.16 26.56 5.31
C GLN A 201 12.76 26.73 4.71
N LEU A 202 11.85 25.79 4.96
CA LEU A 202 10.47 25.92 4.54
C LEU A 202 9.77 27.07 5.26
N ARG A 203 9.99 27.23 6.57
CA ARG A 203 9.48 28.38 7.34
C ARG A 203 10.04 29.69 6.83
N GLN A 204 11.34 29.79 6.59
CA GLN A 204 11.97 30.99 6.01
C GLN A 204 11.40 31.32 4.63
N TYR A 205 11.22 30.32 3.77
CA TYR A 205 10.62 30.51 2.46
C TYR A 205 9.17 30.99 2.52
N LEU A 206 8.39 30.44 3.46
CA LEU A 206 7.00 30.88 3.71
C LEU A 206 6.93 32.29 4.29
N GLU A 207 7.83 32.66 5.20
CA GLU A 207 7.92 34.03 5.75
C GLU A 207 8.33 35.03 4.69
N GLU A 208 9.25 34.65 3.79
CA GLU A 208 9.66 35.50 2.66
C GLU A 208 8.51 35.70 1.65
N LEU A 209 7.75 34.65 1.34
CA LEU A 209 6.57 34.71 0.48
C LEU A 209 5.45 35.57 1.09
N LEU A 210 5.22 35.48 2.38
CA LEU A 210 4.22 36.26 3.09
C LEU A 210 4.67 37.71 3.28
N GLY A 211 5.99 37.95 3.44
CA GLY A 211 6.59 39.31 3.52
C GLY A 211 6.52 40.07 2.22
N GLN A 212 6.57 39.43 1.08
CA GLN A 212 6.46 40.06 -0.24
C GLN A 212 5.02 40.52 -0.58
N GLN A 213 3.98 39.95 0.04
CA GLN A 213 2.60 40.39 -0.16
C GLN A 213 2.25 41.67 0.61
N GLY A 214 3.10 42.14 1.53
CA GLY A 214 2.88 43.34 2.33
C GLY A 214 3.41 44.67 1.71
N GLN A 215 4.12 44.65 0.57
CA GLN A 215 4.69 45.85 -0.06
C GLN A 215 4.17 46.08 -1.49
N GLY A 216 2.87 46.17 -1.63
CA GLY A 216 2.25 46.43 -2.92
C GLY A 216 0.97 47.24 -2.79
N GLN A 217 1.09 48.54 -2.76
CA GLN A 217 0.30 49.58 -3.40
C GLN A 217 -0.26 50.63 -2.45
N GLY A 218 0.58 51.63 -2.19
CA GLY A 218 0.11 52.99 -1.99
C GLY A 218 -0.04 53.66 -3.34
N TYR A 219 -1.20 53.67 -3.94
CA TYR A 219 -1.54 54.62 -5.01
C TYR A 219 -2.21 55.84 -4.41
N GLY A 220 -1.44 56.94 -4.46
CA GLY A 220 -1.92 58.27 -4.08
C GLY A 220 -3.05 58.75 -4.99
N GLN A 221 -4.02 59.37 -4.36
CA GLN A 221 -5.00 60.22 -5.03
C GLN A 221 -4.30 61.51 -5.52
N GLY A 222 -4.60 61.89 -6.74
CA GLY A 222 -4.26 63.19 -7.29
C GLY A 222 -5.10 63.46 -8.54
N TYR A 223 -6.09 64.35 -8.35
CA TYR A 223 -6.97 65.08 -9.29
C TYR A 223 -8.12 64.31 -9.94
#